data_9257bee5eac68faf669f3c110038d370
#
_entry.id   9257bee5eac68faf669f3c110038d370
#
_cell.length_a   1.000
_cell.length_b   1.000
_cell.length_c   1.000
_cell.angle_alpha   90.00
_cell.angle_beta   90.00
_cell.angle_gamma   90.00
#
_symmetry.space_group_name_H-M   'P 1'
#
loop_
_entity.id
_entity.type
_entity.pdbx_description
1 polymer ?
#
loop_
_entity_poly.entity_id
_entity_poly.type
_entity_poly.pdbx_seq_one_letter_code
_entity_poly.pdbx_strand_id
1 'polypeptide(L)'
;LEVARRLVFDGGVSGIGIHPRHASQRHKGLPNYSLVRKLVDELPVPVLVSGGLQSASAVRNAFEVTGAAGVLLARGSLGNPWLFEQVLGVREDPPGPEEILAELDWVIDSAVEHVGEDRATRYLRKFYPWYVERLGGGRALQGALQTAPSLDAARELLHAEPRLAAA
;
A
#
# COMPACT_ATOMS: atom_id res chain seq x y z
N LEU A 1 -13.22 -4.49 21.47
CA LEU A 1 -14.59 -4.94 21.18
C LEU A 1 -15.63 -3.94 21.70
N GLU A 2 -15.57 -3.54 22.97
CA GLU A 2 -16.56 -2.64 23.59
C GLU A 2 -16.77 -1.32 22.83
N VAL A 3 -15.67 -0.65 22.43
CA VAL A 3 -15.77 0.60 21.67
C VAL A 3 -16.52 0.39 20.33
N ALA A 4 -16.22 -0.71 19.63
CA ALA A 4 -16.91 -1.02 18.37
C ALA A 4 -18.39 -1.26 18.58
N ARG A 5 -18.78 -1.99 19.64
CA ARG A 5 -20.18 -2.20 20.00
C ARG A 5 -20.90 -0.87 20.27
N ARG A 6 -20.34 -0.01 21.09
CA ARG A 6 -20.92 1.30 21.39
C ARG A 6 -21.07 2.18 20.15
N LEU A 7 -20.06 2.18 19.27
CA LEU A 7 -20.18 2.94 18.02
C LEU A 7 -21.35 2.46 17.16
N VAL A 8 -21.59 1.13 17.10
CA VAL A 8 -22.67 0.56 16.31
C VAL A 8 -24.02 0.72 17.00
N PHE A 9 -24.16 0.24 18.25
CA PHE A 9 -25.44 0.13 18.92
C PHE A 9 -25.92 1.45 19.54
N ASP A 10 -25.00 2.26 20.09
CA ASP A 10 -25.33 3.55 20.70
C ASP A 10 -25.15 4.71 19.72
N GLY A 11 -24.10 4.64 18.88
CA GLY A 11 -23.75 5.69 17.93
C GLY A 11 -24.38 5.55 16.54
N GLY A 12 -24.96 4.40 16.19
CA GLY A 12 -25.68 4.18 14.93
C GLY A 12 -24.79 4.22 13.68
N VAL A 13 -23.48 3.91 13.79
CA VAL A 13 -22.59 3.89 12.61
C VAL A 13 -22.94 2.71 11.69
N SER A 14 -22.84 2.94 10.38
CA SER A 14 -23.23 1.98 9.34
C SER A 14 -22.08 1.03 8.92
N GLY A 15 -20.91 1.14 9.52
CA GLY A 15 -19.75 0.28 9.25
C GLY A 15 -18.57 0.59 10.16
N ILE A 16 -17.66 -0.37 10.33
CA ILE A 16 -16.48 -0.25 11.18
C ILE A 16 -15.23 -0.61 10.38
N GLY A 17 -14.24 0.30 10.36
CA GLY A 17 -12.88 0.00 9.93
C GLY A 17 -11.99 -0.30 11.14
N ILE A 18 -11.28 -1.43 11.11
CA ILE A 18 -10.40 -1.83 12.21
C ILE A 18 -8.97 -2.12 11.73
N HIS A 19 -8.00 -1.61 12.50
CA HIS A 19 -6.60 -2.01 12.41
C HIS A 19 -6.24 -2.85 13.65
N PRO A 20 -6.23 -4.19 13.57
CA PRO A 20 -6.22 -5.06 14.73
C PRO A 20 -4.80 -5.26 15.27
N ARG A 21 -4.18 -4.19 15.71
CA ARG A 21 -2.89 -4.17 16.42
C ARG A 21 -2.96 -3.31 17.67
N HIS A 22 -2.22 -3.70 18.69
CA HIS A 22 -2.04 -2.87 19.87
C HIS A 22 -1.17 -1.65 19.52
N ALA A 23 -1.52 -0.48 20.07
CA ALA A 23 -0.74 0.75 19.84
C ALA A 23 0.75 0.58 20.23
N SER A 24 1.04 -0.20 21.28
CA SER A 24 2.40 -0.51 21.71
C SER A 24 3.21 -1.35 20.72
N GLN A 25 2.55 -2.13 19.86
CA GLN A 25 3.21 -2.94 18.81
C GLN A 25 3.61 -2.09 17.60
N ARG A 26 3.01 -0.90 17.46
CA ARG A 26 3.18 -0.05 16.27
C ARG A 26 2.91 -0.87 14.99
N HIS A 27 3.97 -1.06 14.17
CA HIS A 27 3.90 -1.84 12.91
C HIS A 27 4.59 -3.21 13.01
N LYS A 28 5.00 -3.64 14.20
CA LYS A 28 5.68 -4.92 14.42
C LYS A 28 4.67 -6.05 14.63
N GLY A 29 5.06 -7.26 14.24
CA GLY A 29 4.24 -8.47 14.40
C GLY A 29 3.05 -8.55 13.44
N LEU A 30 2.25 -9.58 13.61
CA LEU A 30 1.06 -9.84 12.80
C LEU A 30 -0.17 -9.15 13.40
N PRO A 31 -1.13 -8.72 12.54
CA PRO A 31 -2.45 -8.26 12.99
C PRO A 31 -3.21 -9.38 13.71
N ASN A 32 -3.99 -9.03 14.72
CA ASN A 32 -4.84 -10.00 15.42
C ASN A 32 -6.16 -10.21 14.68
N TYR A 33 -6.16 -11.04 13.64
CA TYR A 33 -7.33 -11.30 12.83
C TYR A 33 -8.45 -12.04 13.59
N SER A 34 -8.13 -12.79 14.66
CA SER A 34 -9.18 -13.42 15.49
C SER A 34 -10.07 -12.40 16.20
N LEU A 35 -9.53 -11.21 16.50
CA LEU A 35 -10.32 -10.10 17.03
C LEU A 35 -11.31 -9.56 15.98
N VAL A 36 -10.87 -9.47 14.71
CA VAL A 36 -11.74 -9.03 13.61
C VAL A 36 -12.86 -10.02 13.38
N ARG A 37 -12.56 -11.31 13.37
CA ARG A 37 -13.56 -12.38 13.23
C ARG A 37 -14.68 -12.25 14.27
N LYS A 38 -14.32 -12.02 15.53
CA LYS A 38 -15.31 -11.81 16.61
C LYS A 38 -16.19 -10.59 16.34
N LEU A 39 -15.64 -9.50 15.81
CA LEU A 39 -16.45 -8.33 15.46
C LEU A 39 -17.38 -8.59 14.28
N VAL A 40 -16.92 -9.34 13.28
CA VAL A 40 -17.74 -9.73 12.13
C VAL A 40 -18.92 -10.60 12.58
N ASP A 41 -18.70 -11.53 13.50
CA ASP A 41 -19.75 -12.43 14.00
C ASP A 41 -20.77 -11.72 14.92
N GLU A 42 -20.37 -10.60 15.56
CA GLU A 42 -21.20 -9.90 16.56
C GLU A 42 -21.93 -8.67 16.02
N LEU A 43 -21.36 -7.97 15.04
CA LEU A 43 -21.90 -6.68 14.61
C LEU A 43 -22.81 -6.82 13.39
N PRO A 44 -23.97 -6.14 13.38
CA PRO A 44 -24.91 -6.17 12.26
C PRO A 44 -24.51 -5.24 11.10
N VAL A 45 -23.30 -4.69 11.13
CA VAL A 45 -22.79 -3.76 10.12
C VAL A 45 -21.50 -4.32 9.48
N PRO A 46 -21.14 -3.91 8.25
CA PRO A 46 -19.93 -4.36 7.62
C PRO A 46 -18.67 -3.96 8.41
N VAL A 47 -17.77 -4.92 8.58
CA VAL A 47 -16.46 -4.73 9.20
C VAL A 47 -15.40 -4.75 8.11
N LEU A 48 -14.59 -3.70 8.03
CA LEU A 48 -13.44 -3.60 7.15
C LEU A 48 -12.15 -3.80 7.95
N VAL A 49 -11.20 -4.55 7.40
CA VAL A 49 -9.93 -4.84 8.08
C VAL A 49 -8.75 -4.20 7.38
N SER A 50 -7.78 -3.70 8.14
CA SER A 50 -6.50 -3.20 7.65
C SER A 50 -5.32 -3.82 8.38
N GLY A 51 -4.11 -3.69 7.81
CA GLY A 51 -2.86 -4.13 8.42
C GLY A 51 -2.34 -5.46 7.90
N GLY A 52 -1.05 -5.51 7.57
CA GLY A 52 -0.40 -6.72 7.04
C GLY A 52 -0.73 -7.05 5.58
N LEU A 53 -1.49 -6.22 4.88
CA LEU A 53 -2.02 -6.46 3.54
C LEU A 53 -1.04 -5.98 2.46
N GLN A 54 0.08 -6.68 2.30
CA GLN A 54 1.17 -6.29 1.38
C GLN A 54 1.25 -7.16 0.12
N SER A 55 0.47 -8.23 0.05
CA SER A 55 0.40 -9.13 -1.10
C SER A 55 -1.02 -9.63 -1.31
N ALA A 56 -1.33 -10.09 -2.52
CA ALA A 56 -2.64 -10.67 -2.83
C ALA A 56 -2.98 -11.88 -1.95
N SER A 57 -1.99 -12.72 -1.64
CA SER A 57 -2.16 -13.84 -0.72
C SER A 57 -2.49 -13.40 0.69
N ALA A 58 -1.82 -12.35 1.20
CA ALA A 58 -2.13 -11.79 2.52
C ALA A 58 -3.54 -11.19 2.59
N VAL A 59 -3.99 -10.56 1.50
CA VAL A 59 -5.35 -10.00 1.39
C VAL A 59 -6.39 -11.13 1.37
N ARG A 60 -6.18 -12.15 0.53
CA ARG A 60 -7.10 -13.32 0.47
C ARG A 60 -7.18 -14.03 1.82
N ASN A 61 -6.05 -14.28 2.46
CA ASN A 61 -6.02 -14.86 3.81
C ASN A 61 -6.75 -13.98 4.84
N ALA A 62 -6.63 -12.65 4.75
CA ALA A 62 -7.38 -11.77 5.65
C ALA A 62 -8.89 -11.92 5.49
N PHE A 63 -9.42 -11.99 4.26
CA PHE A 63 -10.83 -12.26 4.01
C PHE A 63 -11.25 -13.62 4.57
N GLU A 64 -10.49 -14.67 4.27
CA GLU A 64 -10.79 -16.05 4.70
C GLU A 64 -10.84 -16.19 6.21
N VAL A 65 -9.80 -15.67 6.90
CA VAL A 65 -9.69 -15.79 8.36
C VAL A 65 -10.69 -14.91 9.09
N THR A 66 -10.96 -13.71 8.58
CA THR A 66 -11.79 -12.73 9.30
C THR A 66 -13.25 -12.74 8.91
N GLY A 67 -13.58 -13.12 7.67
CA GLY A 67 -14.91 -12.93 7.11
C GLY A 67 -15.30 -11.46 6.94
N ALA A 68 -14.31 -10.54 6.94
CA ALA A 68 -14.56 -9.13 6.80
C ALA A 68 -15.25 -8.79 5.47
N ALA A 69 -16.11 -7.78 5.46
CA ALA A 69 -16.81 -7.31 4.28
C ALA A 69 -15.89 -6.60 3.27
N GLY A 70 -14.71 -6.16 3.71
CA GLY A 70 -13.73 -5.51 2.86
C GLY A 70 -12.38 -5.34 3.54
N VAL A 71 -11.40 -4.90 2.75
CA VAL A 71 -10.05 -4.60 3.23
C VAL A 71 -9.67 -3.17 2.91
N LEU A 72 -8.88 -2.56 3.77
CA LEU A 72 -8.31 -1.24 3.59
C LEU A 72 -6.82 -1.39 3.32
N LEU A 73 -6.43 -1.25 2.06
CA LEU A 73 -5.02 -1.27 1.65
C LEU A 73 -4.38 0.09 1.97
N ALA A 74 -3.18 0.04 2.53
CA ALA A 74 -2.38 1.22 2.78
C ALA A 74 -1.00 1.03 2.15
N ARG A 75 0.02 0.73 2.93
CA ARG A 75 1.39 0.55 2.43
C ARG A 75 1.55 -0.54 1.36
N GLY A 76 0.66 -1.53 1.32
CA GLY A 76 0.69 -2.59 0.30
C GLY A 76 0.43 -2.08 -1.12
N SER A 77 -0.34 -0.99 -1.26
CA SER A 77 -0.63 -0.37 -2.56
C SER A 77 0.34 0.76 -2.95
N LEU A 78 1.24 1.18 -2.06
CA LEU A 78 2.24 2.21 -2.39
C LEU A 78 3.25 1.64 -3.39
N GLY A 79 3.38 2.30 -4.53
CA GLY A 79 4.17 1.81 -5.67
C GLY A 79 3.73 0.43 -6.17
N ASN A 80 2.46 0.06 -5.94
CA ASN A 80 1.90 -1.24 -6.29
C ASN A 80 0.40 -1.16 -6.61
N PRO A 81 -0.02 -0.43 -7.63
CA PRO A 81 -1.43 -0.40 -8.04
C PRO A 81 -1.93 -1.77 -8.50
N TRP A 82 -1.05 -2.60 -9.04
CA TRP A 82 -1.36 -3.95 -9.52
C TRP A 82 -1.85 -4.91 -8.41
N LEU A 83 -1.64 -4.57 -7.14
CA LEU A 83 -2.14 -5.38 -6.03
C LEU A 83 -3.66 -5.57 -6.10
N PHE A 84 -4.39 -4.58 -6.56
CA PHE A 84 -5.85 -4.68 -6.72
C PHE A 84 -6.23 -5.72 -7.78
N GLU A 85 -5.58 -5.69 -8.93
CA GLU A 85 -5.78 -6.68 -10.01
C GLU A 85 -5.43 -8.10 -9.54
N GLN A 86 -4.32 -8.23 -8.82
CA GLN A 86 -3.88 -9.53 -8.27
C GLN A 86 -4.85 -10.07 -7.22
N VAL A 87 -5.42 -9.20 -6.39
CA VAL A 87 -6.44 -9.60 -5.38
C VAL A 87 -7.71 -10.07 -6.08
N LEU A 88 -8.14 -9.38 -7.14
CA LEU A 88 -9.33 -9.70 -7.92
C LEU A 88 -9.14 -10.89 -8.88
N GLY A 89 -7.91 -11.42 -9.01
CA GLY A 89 -7.62 -12.52 -9.92
C GLY A 89 -7.60 -12.12 -11.40
N VAL A 90 -7.54 -10.83 -11.69
CA VAL A 90 -7.41 -10.29 -13.06
C VAL A 90 -5.99 -10.41 -13.57
N ARG A 91 -5.03 -10.43 -12.65
CA ARG A 91 -3.60 -10.53 -12.92
C ARG A 91 -2.96 -11.54 -11.95
N GLU A 92 -2.13 -12.43 -12.46
CA GLU A 92 -1.37 -13.40 -11.66
C GLU A 92 0.08 -12.95 -11.47
N ASP A 93 0.71 -12.47 -12.55
CA ASP A 93 2.12 -12.11 -12.58
C ASP A 93 2.41 -10.75 -11.93
N PRO A 94 3.59 -10.60 -11.29
CA PRO A 94 4.05 -9.29 -10.83
C PRO A 94 4.36 -8.38 -12.04
N PRO A 95 4.34 -7.04 -11.85
CA PRO A 95 4.72 -6.11 -12.90
C PRO A 95 6.21 -6.25 -13.26
N GLY A 96 6.52 -6.13 -14.54
CA GLY A 96 7.90 -6.05 -15.01
C GLY A 96 8.55 -4.68 -14.73
N PRO A 97 9.89 -4.58 -14.80
CA PRO A 97 10.59 -3.31 -14.55
C PRO A 97 10.13 -2.15 -15.44
N GLU A 98 9.84 -2.42 -16.71
CA GLU A 98 9.34 -1.39 -17.65
C GLU A 98 7.97 -0.86 -17.25
N GLU A 99 7.09 -1.73 -16.78
CA GLU A 99 5.76 -1.36 -16.33
C GLU A 99 5.84 -0.55 -15.01
N ILE A 100 6.75 -0.91 -14.11
CA ILE A 100 6.99 -0.17 -12.87
C ILE A 100 7.52 1.24 -13.18
N LEU A 101 8.44 1.37 -14.12
CA LEU A 101 8.97 2.67 -14.54
C LEU A 101 7.90 3.53 -15.21
N ALA A 102 7.10 2.95 -16.11
CA ALA A 102 6.00 3.66 -16.76
C ALA A 102 4.96 4.18 -15.75
N GLU A 103 4.61 3.37 -14.75
CA GLU A 103 3.73 3.79 -13.65
C GLU A 103 4.34 4.94 -12.84
N LEU A 104 5.64 4.85 -12.51
CA LEU A 104 6.31 5.91 -11.76
C LEU A 104 6.38 7.21 -12.56
N ASP A 105 6.67 7.14 -13.87
CA ASP A 105 6.64 8.31 -14.76
C ASP A 105 5.26 8.96 -14.79
N TRP A 106 4.21 8.14 -14.89
CA TRP A 106 2.82 8.63 -14.81
C TRP A 106 2.52 9.30 -13.46
N VAL A 107 3.01 8.73 -12.36
CA VAL A 107 2.85 9.31 -11.00
C VAL A 107 3.58 10.64 -10.90
N ILE A 108 4.78 10.75 -11.50
CA ILE A 108 5.55 12.02 -11.55
C ILE A 108 4.75 13.08 -12.31
N ASP A 109 4.27 12.76 -13.52
CA ASP A 109 3.51 13.69 -14.36
C ASP A 109 2.22 14.14 -13.67
N SER A 110 1.47 13.20 -13.09
CA SER A 110 0.25 13.49 -12.33
C SER A 110 0.52 14.37 -11.11
N ALA A 111 1.65 14.17 -10.43
CA ALA A 111 2.03 15.01 -9.29
C ALA A 111 2.37 16.44 -9.75
N VAL A 112 3.07 16.59 -10.89
CA VAL A 112 3.39 17.90 -11.46
C VAL A 112 2.11 18.65 -11.84
N GLU A 113 1.20 17.97 -12.53
CA GLU A 113 -0.09 18.54 -12.92
C GLU A 113 -0.90 19.03 -11.70
N HIS A 114 -0.90 18.24 -10.63
CA HIS A 114 -1.72 18.51 -9.45
C HIS A 114 -1.13 19.58 -8.51
N VAL A 115 0.17 19.56 -8.25
CA VAL A 115 0.80 20.42 -7.22
C VAL A 115 1.92 21.33 -7.73
N GLY A 116 2.28 21.25 -9.01
CA GLY A 116 3.39 21.94 -9.65
C GLY A 116 4.75 21.28 -9.36
N GLU A 117 5.73 21.54 -10.22
CA GLU A 117 7.03 20.85 -10.25
C GLU A 117 7.81 20.97 -8.94
N ASP A 118 7.93 22.17 -8.38
CA ASP A 118 8.67 22.42 -7.13
C ASP A 118 8.12 21.60 -5.93
N ARG A 119 6.81 21.48 -5.85
CA ARG A 119 6.15 20.70 -4.81
C ARG A 119 6.23 19.21 -5.10
N ALA A 120 6.03 18.80 -6.34
CA ALA A 120 6.11 17.41 -6.79
C ALA A 120 7.50 16.83 -6.49
N THR A 121 8.58 17.57 -6.77
CA THR A 121 9.97 17.17 -6.49
C THR A 121 10.15 16.77 -5.02
N ARG A 122 9.63 17.55 -4.10
CA ARG A 122 9.72 17.23 -2.65
C ARG A 122 8.73 16.14 -2.23
N TYR A 123 7.53 16.17 -2.78
CA TYR A 123 6.44 15.24 -2.43
C TYR A 123 6.77 13.80 -2.80
N LEU A 124 7.36 13.58 -3.97
CA LEU A 124 7.65 12.25 -4.52
C LEU A 124 8.77 11.53 -3.79
N ARG A 125 9.65 12.23 -3.08
CA ARG A 125 10.73 11.62 -2.28
C ARG A 125 10.24 10.53 -1.33
N LYS A 126 9.04 10.67 -0.76
CA LYS A 126 8.44 9.67 0.14
C LYS A 126 7.95 8.42 -0.58
N PHE A 127 7.76 8.48 -1.92
CA PHE A 127 7.28 7.34 -2.69
C PHE A 127 8.40 6.56 -3.40
N TYR A 128 9.50 7.21 -3.76
CA TYR A 128 10.62 6.55 -4.44
C TYR A 128 11.08 5.24 -3.76
N PRO A 129 11.16 5.13 -2.41
CA PRO A 129 11.57 3.88 -1.78
C PRO A 129 10.73 2.68 -2.16
N TRP A 130 9.42 2.86 -2.36
CA TRP A 130 8.50 1.77 -2.73
C TRP A 130 8.72 1.27 -4.15
N TYR A 131 9.01 2.18 -5.09
CA TYR A 131 9.33 1.82 -6.47
C TYR A 131 10.73 1.23 -6.59
N VAL A 132 11.72 1.81 -5.90
CA VAL A 132 13.11 1.29 -5.88
C VAL A 132 13.16 -0.13 -5.35
N GLU A 133 12.42 -0.44 -4.29
CA GLU A 133 12.30 -1.80 -3.75
C GLU A 133 11.76 -2.79 -4.79
N ARG A 134 10.73 -2.40 -5.56
CA ARG A 134 10.15 -3.24 -6.61
C ARG A 134 11.04 -3.42 -7.82
N LEU A 135 11.79 -2.40 -8.18
CA LEU A 135 12.78 -2.46 -9.26
C LEU A 135 14.02 -3.29 -8.87
N GLY A 136 14.11 -3.78 -7.61
CA GLY A 136 15.30 -4.44 -7.10
C GLY A 136 16.48 -3.47 -6.91
N GLY A 137 16.22 -2.17 -6.91
CA GLY A 137 17.23 -1.13 -6.73
C GLY A 137 17.78 -1.08 -5.31
N GLY A 138 19.05 -0.69 -5.20
CA GLY A 138 19.76 -0.63 -3.93
C GLY A 138 19.62 0.69 -3.19
N ARG A 139 20.26 0.76 -2.01
CA ARG A 139 20.30 1.98 -1.18
C ARG A 139 20.96 3.17 -1.89
N ALA A 140 21.87 2.92 -2.83
CA ALA A 140 22.53 3.97 -3.60
C ALA A 140 21.51 4.74 -4.46
N LEU A 141 20.70 4.00 -5.26
CA LEU A 141 19.64 4.63 -6.07
C LEU A 141 18.61 5.34 -5.18
N GLN A 142 18.18 4.71 -4.10
CA GLN A 142 17.26 5.35 -3.15
C GLN A 142 17.82 6.67 -2.60
N GLY A 143 19.11 6.69 -2.21
CA GLY A 143 19.77 7.89 -1.71
C GLY A 143 19.87 8.98 -2.78
N ALA A 144 20.24 8.62 -4.02
CA ALA A 144 20.32 9.54 -5.13
C ALA A 144 18.95 10.19 -5.45
N LEU A 145 17.88 9.40 -5.51
CA LEU A 145 16.53 9.90 -5.73
C LEU A 145 16.02 10.82 -4.60
N GLN A 146 16.40 10.53 -3.34
CA GLN A 146 16.04 11.38 -2.20
C GLN A 146 16.67 12.78 -2.28
N THR A 147 17.81 12.89 -2.94
CA THR A 147 18.59 14.15 -3.07
C THR A 147 18.56 14.74 -4.47
N ALA A 148 17.86 14.13 -5.40
CA ALA A 148 17.75 14.63 -6.77
C ALA A 148 17.27 16.10 -6.79
N PRO A 149 17.97 16.99 -7.52
CA PRO A 149 17.67 18.41 -7.52
C PRO A 149 16.38 18.75 -8.31
N SER A 150 16.02 17.93 -9.27
CA SER A 150 14.84 18.09 -10.13
C SER A 150 14.20 16.75 -10.45
N LEU A 151 13.01 16.79 -11.04
CA LEU A 151 12.33 15.58 -11.53
C LEU A 151 13.03 14.97 -12.74
N ASP A 152 13.62 15.80 -13.61
CA ASP A 152 14.41 15.30 -14.74
C ASP A 152 15.64 14.52 -14.26
N ALA A 153 16.37 15.04 -13.27
CA ALA A 153 17.46 14.30 -12.64
C ALA A 153 17.00 12.99 -11.98
N ALA A 154 15.82 12.97 -11.38
CA ALA A 154 15.25 11.74 -10.82
C ALA A 154 14.90 10.72 -11.91
N ARG A 155 14.33 11.15 -13.04
CA ARG A 155 14.05 10.29 -14.20
C ARG A 155 15.33 9.74 -14.82
N GLU A 156 16.34 10.57 -15.01
CA GLU A 156 17.65 10.10 -15.50
C GLU A 156 18.21 9.00 -14.62
N LEU A 157 18.17 9.14 -13.30
CA LEU A 157 18.61 8.12 -12.36
C LEU A 157 17.81 6.82 -12.48
N LEU A 158 16.50 6.91 -12.62
CA LEU A 158 15.60 5.74 -12.75
C LEU A 158 15.83 4.97 -14.04
N HIS A 159 16.12 5.66 -15.14
CA HIS A 159 16.28 5.05 -16.44
C HIS A 159 17.76 4.70 -16.77
N ALA A 160 18.74 5.24 -16.02
CA ALA A 160 20.17 4.96 -16.21
C ALA A 160 20.63 3.65 -15.52
N GLU A 161 19.93 3.19 -14.48
CA GLU A 161 20.28 1.92 -13.81
C GLU A 161 20.14 0.77 -14.82
N PRO A 162 21.20 -0.06 -15.00
CA PRO A 162 21.07 -1.25 -15.82
C PRO A 162 19.95 -2.10 -15.22
N ARG A 163 18.94 -2.39 -16.03
CA ARG A 163 17.79 -3.22 -15.64
C ARG A 163 18.34 -4.47 -14.99
N LEU A 164 18.18 -4.59 -13.68
CA LEU A 164 18.53 -5.80 -12.97
C LEU A 164 17.66 -6.89 -13.59
N ALA A 165 18.28 -7.66 -14.48
CA ALA A 165 17.64 -8.79 -15.10
C ALA A 165 17.12 -9.67 -13.98
N ALA A 166 15.82 -9.97 -14.02
CA ALA A 166 15.21 -10.96 -13.17
C ALA A 166 16.05 -12.24 -13.29
N ALA A 167 16.73 -12.60 -12.21
CA ALA A 167 17.33 -13.91 -12.05
C ALA A 167 16.28 -14.88 -11.54
#